data_9b51c1def36a65d28ace7f17aa8cdc41
#
_entry.id   9b51c1def36a65d28ace7f17aa8cdc41
#
_cell.length_a   1.000
_cell.length_b   1.000
_cell.length_c   1.000
_cell.angle_alpha   90.00
_cell.angle_beta   90.00
_cell.angle_gamma   90.00
#
_symmetry.space_group_name_H-M   'P 1'
#
loop_
_entity.id
_entity.type
_entity.pdbx_description
1 polymer ?
#
loop_
_entity_poly.entity_id
_entity_poly.type
_entity_poly.pdbx_seq_one_letter_code
_entity_poly.pdbx_strand_id
1 'polypeptide(L)'
;VQLKQQNISLQNGHKYKVSFKAKSTAARKFKTGVMSASYEWYGGCEPELEENKEQEISFEFTMTKDTPADFYISLGKYNDTDTPASDVTISAIKFVDMNATDGDTSSTKEAASYTSGRISTQNKKTFTYGRFECRAKVPKGQGYLPAFWLMANDENVYGQWPRCGEIDCMEVMGQETNKAYGTIHYGNPHSESQGTYTIKGGADFSDDFHTFTCDWEPGKITWYVDGVKYHEESDWYSTTVGQGTLTYPAPFDQPFYIILNLAVGGSWVGNPNDETSFENNPYEIDYVRVYQKDSYNEDVKRPPKEVTLRDPDAKGNYINNG
;
A
#
# COMPACT_ATOMS: atom_id res chain seq x y z
N VAL A 1 -7.58 11.79 1.05
CA VAL A 1 -6.13 11.70 0.72
C VAL A 1 -5.34 11.94 1.99
N GLN A 2 -4.33 11.08 2.26
CA GLN A 2 -3.47 11.19 3.43
C GLN A 2 -2.02 10.97 3.00
N LEU A 3 -1.12 11.87 3.38
CA LEU A 3 0.32 11.67 3.36
C LEU A 3 0.71 11.11 4.73
N LYS A 4 1.45 9.99 4.77
CA LYS A 4 1.79 9.32 6.02
C LYS A 4 3.23 8.80 5.98
N GLN A 5 3.98 9.05 7.04
CA GLN A 5 5.25 8.36 7.32
C GLN A 5 5.08 7.51 8.57
N GLN A 6 5.36 6.23 8.44
CA GLN A 6 5.17 5.25 9.52
C GLN A 6 6.46 4.93 10.24
N ASN A 7 6.31 4.40 11.46
CA ASN A 7 7.38 3.80 12.26
C ASN A 7 8.56 4.75 12.56
N ILE A 8 8.28 6.02 12.83
CA ILE A 8 9.29 6.97 13.32
C ILE A 8 9.64 6.57 14.75
N SER A 9 10.92 6.24 15.01
CA SER A 9 11.41 5.91 16.35
C SER A 9 11.51 7.18 17.19
N LEU A 10 10.72 7.28 18.25
CA LEU A 10 10.68 8.42 19.17
C LEU A 10 10.98 7.97 20.59
N GLN A 11 11.62 8.86 21.38
CA GLN A 11 12.08 8.57 22.74
C GLN A 11 11.17 9.23 23.78
N ASN A 12 10.89 8.51 24.84
CA ASN A 12 10.13 9.00 25.98
C ASN A 12 10.78 10.24 26.61
N GLY A 13 9.98 11.25 26.93
CA GLY A 13 10.44 12.51 27.51
C GLY A 13 11.05 13.50 26.52
N HIS A 14 11.34 13.08 25.29
CA HIS A 14 11.88 13.98 24.27
C HIS A 14 10.79 14.86 23.66
N LYS A 15 11.16 16.13 23.44
CA LYS A 15 10.34 17.11 22.75
C LYS A 15 10.72 17.17 21.27
N TYR A 16 9.74 17.09 20.41
CA TYR A 16 9.90 17.09 18.97
C TYR A 16 9.21 18.28 18.33
N LYS A 17 9.78 18.79 17.24
CA LYS A 17 9.18 19.80 16.38
C LYS A 17 9.01 19.25 14.98
N VAL A 18 7.80 19.38 14.45
CA VAL A 18 7.50 19.10 13.04
C VAL A 18 7.22 20.42 12.34
N SER A 19 7.78 20.61 11.17
CA SER A 19 7.46 21.76 10.30
C SER A 19 7.46 21.36 8.83
N PHE A 20 6.65 22.04 8.01
CA PHE A 20 6.60 21.85 6.57
C PHE A 20 5.97 23.06 5.91
N LYS A 21 6.18 23.22 4.60
CA LYS A 21 5.49 24.19 3.78
C LYS A 21 4.30 23.56 3.07
N ALA A 22 3.19 24.29 3.01
CA ALA A 22 1.98 23.86 2.33
C ALA A 22 1.41 24.98 1.48
N LYS A 23 0.90 24.64 0.29
CA LYS A 23 0.17 25.53 -0.62
C LYS A 23 -1.03 24.77 -1.21
N SER A 24 -2.17 25.44 -1.33
CA SER A 24 -3.38 24.86 -1.94
C SER A 24 -3.96 25.81 -2.99
N THR A 25 -4.54 25.27 -4.05
CA THR A 25 -5.24 26.03 -5.09
C THR A 25 -6.63 26.51 -4.66
N ALA A 26 -7.12 26.09 -3.48
CA ALA A 26 -8.33 26.62 -2.85
C ALA A 26 -8.13 26.72 -1.33
N ALA A 27 -8.79 27.66 -0.69
CA ALA A 27 -8.78 27.77 0.78
C ALA A 27 -9.34 26.48 1.41
N ARG A 28 -8.64 25.92 2.41
CA ARG A 28 -9.04 24.67 3.05
C ARG A 28 -8.43 24.48 4.42
N LYS A 29 -9.16 23.76 5.27
CA LYS A 29 -8.61 23.18 6.52
C LYS A 29 -8.18 21.75 6.32
N PHE A 30 -7.18 21.33 7.10
CA PHE A 30 -6.76 19.95 7.17
C PHE A 30 -6.20 19.61 8.56
N LYS A 31 -5.96 18.33 8.81
CA LYS A 31 -5.43 17.85 10.08
C LYS A 31 -4.05 17.23 9.86
N THR A 32 -3.11 17.54 10.73
CA THR A 32 -1.77 16.94 10.72
C THR A 32 -1.31 16.63 12.14
N GLY A 33 -0.54 15.56 12.30
CA GLY A 33 -0.04 15.21 13.62
C GLY A 33 0.73 13.91 13.68
N VAL A 34 1.03 13.50 14.90
CA VAL A 34 1.78 12.28 15.24
C VAL A 34 0.93 11.42 16.16
N MET A 35 0.82 10.14 15.84
CA MET A 35 0.05 9.16 16.60
C MET A 35 0.70 7.78 16.56
N SER A 36 0.30 6.89 17.48
CA SER A 36 0.66 5.48 17.40
C SER A 36 -0.12 4.75 16.30
N ALA A 37 0.33 3.53 15.95
CA ALA A 37 -0.42 2.63 15.08
C ALA A 37 -1.82 2.28 15.64
N SER A 38 -2.01 2.35 16.97
CA SER A 38 -3.29 2.15 17.66
C SER A 38 -4.09 3.45 17.87
N TYR A 39 -3.79 4.51 17.10
CA TYR A 39 -4.48 5.80 17.12
C TYR A 39 -4.34 6.63 18.41
N GLU A 40 -3.37 6.34 19.25
CA GLU A 40 -3.04 7.21 20.38
C GLU A 40 -2.35 8.48 19.86
N TRP A 41 -2.92 9.63 20.18
CA TRP A 41 -2.46 10.94 19.72
C TRP A 41 -1.33 11.49 20.60
N TYR A 42 -0.23 11.92 19.97
CA TYR A 42 0.89 12.55 20.67
C TYR A 42 0.96 14.05 20.44
N GLY A 43 0.55 14.56 19.30
CA GLY A 43 0.48 15.97 19.01
C GLY A 43 0.24 16.30 17.55
N GLY A 44 -0.13 17.55 17.28
CA GLY A 44 -0.39 18.02 15.93
C GLY A 44 -1.16 19.34 15.90
N CYS A 45 -1.65 19.72 14.73
CA CYS A 45 -2.44 20.93 14.53
C CYS A 45 -3.46 20.77 13.40
N GLU A 46 -4.35 21.77 13.31
CA GLU A 46 -5.42 21.84 12.32
C GLU A 46 -5.32 23.18 11.53
N PRO A 47 -4.33 23.29 10.62
CA PRO A 47 -4.08 24.53 9.90
C PRO A 47 -5.15 24.81 8.85
N GLU A 48 -5.31 26.10 8.54
CA GLU A 48 -6.13 26.60 7.44
C GLU A 48 -5.21 27.21 6.37
N LEU A 49 -5.28 26.70 5.14
CA LEU A 49 -4.55 27.25 4.02
C LEU A 49 -5.40 28.32 3.31
N GLU A 50 -4.77 29.44 3.03
CA GLU A 50 -5.30 30.46 2.12
C GLU A 50 -5.07 30.02 0.67
N GLU A 51 -6.00 30.38 -0.21
CA GLU A 51 -5.92 30.05 -1.63
C GLU A 51 -4.62 30.60 -2.25
N ASN A 52 -3.90 29.73 -2.97
CA ASN A 52 -2.68 30.03 -3.72
C ASN A 52 -1.50 30.62 -2.91
N LYS A 53 -1.58 30.62 -1.57
CA LYS A 53 -0.52 31.11 -0.68
C LYS A 53 0.28 29.96 -0.08
N GLU A 54 1.62 30.03 -0.18
CA GLU A 54 2.51 29.13 0.55
C GLU A 54 2.56 29.55 2.02
N GLN A 55 2.33 28.62 2.93
CA GLN A 55 2.32 28.84 4.37
C GLN A 55 3.24 27.82 5.05
N GLU A 56 3.98 28.28 6.06
CA GLU A 56 4.74 27.37 6.92
C GLU A 56 3.85 26.90 8.08
N ILE A 57 3.76 25.60 8.23
CA ILE A 57 3.00 24.93 9.28
C ILE A 57 3.99 24.29 10.24
N SER A 58 3.78 24.46 11.54
CA SER A 58 4.60 23.77 12.53
C SER A 58 3.83 23.49 13.81
N PHE A 59 4.24 22.43 14.51
CA PHE A 59 3.77 22.08 15.84
C PHE A 59 4.87 21.37 16.63
N GLU A 60 4.72 21.37 17.95
CA GLU A 60 5.63 20.70 18.86
C GLU A 60 4.84 19.72 19.73
N PHE A 61 5.48 18.64 20.15
CA PHE A 61 4.91 17.66 21.09
C PHE A 61 6.02 16.99 21.90
N THR A 62 5.64 16.37 23.01
CA THR A 62 6.55 15.60 23.85
C THR A 62 6.07 14.15 23.90
N MET A 63 6.96 13.20 23.63
CA MET A 63 6.66 11.79 23.75
C MET A 63 6.54 11.37 25.22
N THR A 64 5.56 10.53 25.48
CA THR A 64 5.28 10.01 26.84
C THR A 64 5.68 8.54 27.01
N LYS A 65 6.23 7.92 25.98
CA LYS A 65 6.73 6.53 25.98
C LYS A 65 7.65 6.26 24.78
N ASP A 66 8.52 5.27 24.94
CA ASP A 66 9.37 4.78 23.85
C ASP A 66 8.53 3.87 22.94
N THR A 67 8.07 4.40 21.82
CA THR A 67 7.27 3.63 20.84
C THR A 67 7.41 4.25 19.46
N PRO A 68 7.40 3.44 18.40
CA PRO A 68 7.27 3.97 17.05
C PRO A 68 5.95 4.75 16.89
N ALA A 69 6.02 5.85 16.17
CA ALA A 69 4.85 6.67 15.87
C ALA A 69 4.76 6.97 14.37
N ASP A 70 3.57 7.36 13.94
CA ASP A 70 3.29 7.72 12.57
C ASP A 70 3.02 9.22 12.48
N PHE A 71 3.72 9.90 11.57
CA PHE A 71 3.40 11.27 11.16
C PHE A 71 2.43 11.22 9.98
N TYR A 72 1.42 12.08 9.98
CA TYR A 72 0.47 12.18 8.88
C TYR A 72 0.01 13.60 8.59
N ILE A 73 -0.37 13.82 7.33
CA ILE A 73 -1.10 15.00 6.86
C ILE A 73 -2.37 14.48 6.18
N SER A 74 -3.56 14.79 6.75
CA SER A 74 -4.84 14.32 6.24
C SER A 74 -5.49 15.41 5.41
N LEU A 75 -5.53 15.22 4.09
CA LEU A 75 -6.08 16.15 3.11
C LEU A 75 -7.50 15.79 2.66
N GLY A 76 -8.16 14.86 3.36
CA GLY A 76 -9.54 14.45 3.10
C GLY A 76 -10.57 15.36 3.74
N LYS A 77 -11.74 14.78 4.10
CA LYS A 77 -12.77 15.48 4.86
C LYS A 77 -12.19 16.05 6.15
N TYR A 78 -12.64 17.25 6.49
CA TYR A 78 -12.33 17.89 7.76
C TYR A 78 -13.59 17.92 8.60
N ASN A 79 -13.60 17.22 9.76
CA ASN A 79 -14.75 17.09 10.66
C ASN A 79 -16.06 16.72 9.91
N ASP A 80 -15.99 15.66 9.07
CA ASP A 80 -17.09 15.16 8.22
C ASP A 80 -17.62 16.16 7.18
N THR A 81 -17.00 17.33 7.07
CA THR A 81 -17.34 18.34 6.04
C THR A 81 -16.49 18.08 4.78
N ASP A 82 -17.13 18.15 3.62
CA ASP A 82 -16.40 18.06 2.35
C ASP A 82 -15.47 19.27 2.19
N THR A 83 -14.20 18.96 1.90
CA THR A 83 -13.21 19.99 1.54
C THR A 83 -13.27 20.23 0.02
N PRO A 84 -13.04 21.45 -0.45
CA PRO A 84 -13.02 21.72 -1.89
C PRO A 84 -11.97 20.87 -2.59
N ALA A 85 -12.29 20.41 -3.80
CA ALA A 85 -11.30 19.79 -4.68
C ALA A 85 -10.21 20.82 -4.98
N SER A 86 -8.97 20.49 -4.67
CA SER A 86 -7.82 21.41 -4.85
C SER A 86 -6.52 20.63 -4.92
N ASP A 87 -5.57 21.17 -5.66
CA ASP A 87 -4.19 20.70 -5.62
C ASP A 87 -3.55 21.20 -4.33
N VAL A 88 -2.87 20.31 -3.62
CA VAL A 88 -2.11 20.66 -2.43
C VAL A 88 -0.66 20.25 -2.60
N THR A 89 0.22 21.21 -2.54
CA THR A 89 1.68 20.98 -2.55
C THR A 89 2.19 21.01 -1.12
N ILE A 90 2.90 19.97 -0.72
CA ILE A 90 3.61 19.86 0.56
C ILE A 90 5.10 19.76 0.26
N SER A 91 5.92 20.56 0.96
CA SER A 91 7.36 20.58 0.76
C SER A 91 8.11 20.89 2.06
N ALA A 92 9.44 20.70 2.04
CA ALA A 92 10.34 21.04 3.15
C ALA A 92 9.91 20.47 4.51
N ILE A 93 9.46 19.21 4.54
CA ILE A 93 9.11 18.53 5.79
C ILE A 93 10.36 18.34 6.63
N LYS A 94 10.29 18.78 7.91
CA LYS A 94 11.34 18.60 8.90
C LYS A 94 10.74 18.01 10.17
N PHE A 95 11.43 17.03 10.73
CA PHE A 95 11.10 16.42 12.01
C PHE A 95 12.35 16.49 12.89
N VAL A 96 12.33 17.27 13.96
CA VAL A 96 13.50 17.59 14.78
C VAL A 96 13.30 17.16 16.21
N ASP A 97 14.24 16.41 16.76
CA ASP A 97 14.34 16.15 18.20
C ASP A 97 15.02 17.37 18.87
N MET A 98 14.27 18.06 19.70
CA MET A 98 14.74 19.27 20.37
C MET A 98 15.60 18.99 21.60
N ASN A 99 15.70 17.74 22.04
CA ASN A 99 16.53 17.30 23.17
C ASN A 99 17.86 16.71 22.70
N ALA A 100 18.08 16.54 21.39
CA ALA A 100 19.34 16.06 20.87
C ALA A 100 20.46 17.05 21.21
N THR A 101 21.51 16.59 21.88
CA THR A 101 22.72 17.38 22.16
C THR A 101 23.68 17.26 20.99
N ASP A 102 24.41 18.35 20.69
CA ASP A 102 25.48 18.38 19.68
C ASP A 102 26.52 17.27 19.98
N GLY A 103 26.43 16.16 19.27
CA GLY A 103 27.27 14.97 19.45
C GLY A 103 26.51 13.64 19.46
N ASP A 104 25.21 13.64 19.64
CA ASP A 104 24.39 12.44 19.52
C ASP A 104 23.95 12.24 18.06
N THR A 105 24.87 11.68 17.26
CA THR A 105 24.59 11.31 15.85
C THR A 105 23.65 10.10 15.73
N SER A 106 23.18 9.54 16.85
CA SER A 106 22.29 8.36 16.85
C SER A 106 20.81 8.72 16.75
N SER A 107 20.40 9.99 16.98
CA SER A 107 19.00 10.43 16.95
C SER A 107 18.66 11.42 15.83
N THR A 108 19.62 11.96 15.09
CA THR A 108 19.37 12.60 13.81
C THR A 108 19.31 11.54 12.69
N LYS A 109 18.32 10.64 12.72
CA LYS A 109 17.82 10.20 11.43
C LYS A 109 17.27 11.48 10.79
N GLU A 110 18.01 12.01 9.80
CA GLU A 110 17.46 12.99 8.89
C GLU A 110 16.02 12.58 8.58
N ALA A 111 15.08 13.52 8.72
CA ALA A 111 13.72 13.28 8.25
C ALA A 111 13.86 12.68 6.86
N ALA A 112 13.20 11.54 6.62
CA ALA A 112 13.41 10.76 5.41
C ALA A 112 13.54 11.72 4.23
N SER A 113 14.64 11.61 3.50
CA SER A 113 14.96 12.53 2.40
C SER A 113 13.94 12.45 1.26
N TYR A 114 12.91 11.60 1.39
CA TYR A 114 11.85 11.37 0.42
C TYR A 114 10.53 10.99 1.11
N THR A 115 9.42 11.18 0.41
CA THR A 115 8.06 10.84 0.84
C THR A 115 7.38 9.97 -0.20
N SER A 116 6.38 9.20 0.24
CA SER A 116 5.55 8.37 -0.62
C SER A 116 4.15 8.99 -0.80
N GLY A 117 3.50 8.71 -1.94
CA GLY A 117 2.13 9.11 -2.22
C GLY A 117 1.18 7.91 -2.27
N ARG A 118 -0.03 8.05 -1.70
CA ARG A 118 -1.08 7.02 -1.73
C ARG A 118 -2.46 7.65 -1.83
N ILE A 119 -3.30 7.12 -2.71
CA ILE A 119 -4.72 7.45 -2.81
C ILE A 119 -5.54 6.17 -2.71
N SER A 120 -6.74 6.23 -2.16
CA SER A 120 -7.61 5.05 -2.01
C SER A 120 -9.08 5.38 -2.06
N THR A 121 -9.90 4.35 -2.33
CA THR A 121 -11.36 4.41 -2.25
C THR A 121 -11.90 3.91 -0.91
N GLN A 122 -11.06 3.71 0.09
CA GLN A 122 -11.45 3.22 1.42
C GLN A 122 -12.61 4.03 2.02
N ASN A 123 -13.62 3.33 2.52
CA ASN A 123 -14.84 3.91 3.08
C ASN A 123 -15.62 4.84 2.12
N LYS A 124 -15.34 4.78 0.81
CA LYS A 124 -16.02 5.56 -0.23
C LYS A 124 -16.64 4.66 -1.29
N LYS A 125 -15.87 3.75 -1.83
CA LYS A 125 -16.29 2.79 -2.85
C LYS A 125 -15.55 1.48 -2.69
N THR A 126 -16.30 0.41 -2.55
CA THR A 126 -15.80 -0.96 -2.45
C THR A 126 -16.42 -1.84 -3.52
N PHE A 127 -15.80 -2.97 -3.76
CA PHE A 127 -16.22 -3.96 -4.74
C PHE A 127 -16.00 -5.35 -4.15
N THR A 128 -16.92 -6.26 -4.45
CA THR A 128 -16.68 -7.71 -4.31
C THR A 128 -16.78 -8.29 -5.70
N TYR A 129 -15.69 -8.86 -6.17
CA TYR A 129 -15.49 -9.36 -7.52
C TYR A 129 -15.52 -8.26 -8.60
N GLY A 130 -15.00 -8.60 -9.76
CA GLY A 130 -14.98 -7.72 -10.93
C GLY A 130 -13.69 -7.85 -11.74
N ARG A 131 -13.66 -7.14 -12.87
CA ARG A 131 -12.45 -6.85 -13.63
C ARG A 131 -11.96 -5.48 -13.21
N PHE A 132 -10.75 -5.42 -12.69
CA PHE A 132 -10.06 -4.20 -12.27
C PHE A 132 -8.98 -3.89 -13.29
N GLU A 133 -9.03 -2.73 -13.89
CA GLU A 133 -8.13 -2.33 -14.96
C GLU A 133 -7.54 -0.96 -14.65
N CYS A 134 -6.21 -0.86 -14.66
CA CYS A 134 -5.47 0.38 -14.53
C CYS A 134 -4.59 0.57 -15.78
N ARG A 135 -4.71 1.71 -16.46
CA ARG A 135 -3.78 2.10 -17.50
C ARG A 135 -2.81 3.11 -16.92
N ALA A 136 -1.53 2.72 -16.89
CA ALA A 136 -0.51 3.49 -16.19
C ALA A 136 0.86 3.37 -16.85
N LYS A 137 1.70 4.38 -16.58
CA LYS A 137 3.14 4.39 -16.86
C LYS A 137 3.88 4.56 -15.54
N VAL A 138 4.87 3.72 -15.27
CA VAL A 138 5.55 3.67 -13.98
C VAL A 138 6.83 4.51 -13.98
N PRO A 139 7.25 5.09 -12.85
CA PRO A 139 8.54 5.75 -12.73
C PRO A 139 9.68 4.72 -12.69
N LYS A 140 10.87 5.12 -13.18
CA LYS A 140 12.09 4.32 -13.15
C LYS A 140 13.06 4.88 -12.12
N GLY A 141 13.66 4.01 -11.32
CA GLY A 141 14.67 4.37 -10.32
C GLY A 141 14.61 3.45 -9.11
N GLN A 142 15.76 3.17 -8.53
CA GLN A 142 15.84 2.35 -7.32
C GLN A 142 15.00 2.95 -6.19
N GLY A 143 14.36 2.08 -5.42
CA GLY A 143 13.56 2.48 -4.28
C GLY A 143 12.12 2.84 -4.61
N TYR A 144 11.69 2.85 -5.86
CA TYR A 144 10.29 3.04 -6.24
C TYR A 144 9.52 1.73 -6.29
N LEU A 145 8.30 1.75 -5.75
CA LEU A 145 7.31 0.68 -5.86
C LEU A 145 5.94 1.29 -6.20
N PRO A 146 5.70 1.61 -7.48
CA PRO A 146 4.35 1.91 -7.93
C PRO A 146 3.48 0.66 -7.83
N ALA A 147 2.27 0.83 -7.31
CA ALA A 147 1.32 -0.26 -7.13
C ALA A 147 -0.13 0.15 -7.41
N PHE A 148 -0.89 -0.82 -7.91
CA PHE A 148 -2.34 -0.82 -8.04
C PHE A 148 -2.87 -2.10 -7.41
N TRP A 149 -3.59 -1.98 -6.31
CA TRP A 149 -3.97 -3.11 -5.47
C TRP A 149 -5.27 -2.91 -4.70
N LEU A 150 -5.74 -3.97 -4.10
CA LEU A 150 -7.01 -4.02 -3.38
C LEU A 150 -6.76 -4.53 -1.96
N MET A 151 -7.47 -3.93 -1.00
CA MET A 151 -7.41 -4.31 0.40
C MET A 151 -8.81 -4.46 0.97
N ALA A 152 -8.99 -5.42 1.89
CA ALA A 152 -10.25 -5.64 2.59
C ALA A 152 -10.72 -4.33 3.26
N ASN A 153 -11.99 -3.96 3.05
CA ASN A 153 -12.52 -2.72 3.61
C ASN A 153 -12.79 -2.82 5.12
N ASP A 154 -13.07 -4.02 5.61
CA ASP A 154 -13.26 -4.30 7.03
C ASP A 154 -12.41 -5.52 7.45
N GLU A 155 -11.30 -5.24 8.12
CA GLU A 155 -10.40 -6.28 8.64
C GLU A 155 -10.99 -7.06 9.82
N ASN A 156 -12.15 -6.66 10.36
CA ASN A 156 -12.80 -7.41 11.43
C ASN A 156 -13.59 -8.61 10.91
N VAL A 157 -13.89 -8.69 9.61
CA VAL A 157 -14.64 -9.81 9.03
C VAL A 157 -13.87 -11.12 9.18
N TYR A 158 -12.61 -11.13 8.73
CA TYR A 158 -11.78 -12.35 8.78
C TYR A 158 -10.53 -12.20 9.65
N GLY A 159 -10.24 -11.02 10.14
CA GLY A 159 -9.08 -10.69 10.98
C GLY A 159 -8.15 -9.70 10.31
N GLN A 160 -7.16 -9.24 11.06
CA GLN A 160 -6.17 -8.28 10.58
C GLN A 160 -5.32 -8.87 9.46
N TRP A 161 -4.74 -7.97 8.67
CA TRP A 161 -3.79 -8.35 7.64
C TRP A 161 -2.68 -9.29 8.19
N PRO A 162 -2.26 -10.33 7.48
CA PRO A 162 -2.65 -10.68 6.10
C PRO A 162 -3.88 -11.58 6.01
N ARG A 163 -4.51 -11.98 7.12
CA ARG A 163 -5.65 -12.91 7.14
C ARG A 163 -6.88 -12.37 6.39
N CYS A 164 -7.11 -11.05 6.42
CA CYS A 164 -8.22 -10.41 5.70
C CYS A 164 -8.08 -10.45 4.17
N GLY A 165 -6.89 -10.77 3.67
CA GLY A 165 -6.58 -10.81 2.24
C GLY A 165 -6.14 -9.46 1.66
N GLU A 166 -5.32 -9.54 0.62
CA GLU A 166 -4.85 -8.46 -0.22
C GLU A 166 -4.71 -8.99 -1.66
N ILE A 167 -5.05 -8.18 -2.66
CA ILE A 167 -4.93 -8.54 -4.08
C ILE A 167 -4.13 -7.44 -4.76
N ASP A 168 -2.90 -7.76 -5.15
CA ASP A 168 -2.04 -6.84 -5.90
C ASP A 168 -2.28 -7.06 -7.38
N CYS A 169 -3.02 -6.13 -7.99
CA CYS A 169 -3.28 -6.17 -9.42
C CYS A 169 -2.04 -5.84 -10.24
N MET A 170 -1.16 -4.99 -9.70
CA MET A 170 0.13 -4.64 -10.27
C MET A 170 1.06 -4.08 -9.19
N GLU A 171 2.27 -4.59 -9.14
CA GLU A 171 3.43 -3.99 -8.51
C GLU A 171 4.59 -4.00 -9.50
N VAL A 172 5.40 -2.95 -9.49
CA VAL A 172 6.62 -2.85 -10.33
C VAL A 172 7.75 -2.29 -9.49
N MET A 173 8.91 -2.96 -9.49
CA MET A 173 10.11 -2.40 -8.88
C MET A 173 10.76 -1.37 -9.79
N GLY A 174 10.98 -0.15 -9.32
CA GLY A 174 11.53 0.94 -10.12
C GLY A 174 12.93 0.67 -10.71
N GLN A 175 13.69 -0.24 -10.11
CA GLN A 175 14.98 -0.70 -10.64
C GLN A 175 14.84 -1.86 -11.65
N GLU A 176 13.65 -2.42 -11.85
CA GLU A 176 13.39 -3.53 -12.75
C GLU A 176 12.03 -3.34 -13.46
N THR A 177 11.87 -2.19 -14.10
CA THR A 177 10.61 -1.72 -14.70
C THR A 177 10.16 -2.49 -15.94
N ASN A 178 10.89 -3.52 -16.37
CA ASN A 178 10.45 -4.48 -17.37
C ASN A 178 9.68 -5.69 -16.78
N LYS A 179 9.46 -5.74 -15.48
CA LYS A 179 8.69 -6.78 -14.78
C LYS A 179 7.52 -6.20 -14.00
N ALA A 180 6.37 -6.84 -14.10
CA ALA A 180 5.20 -6.60 -13.28
C ALA A 180 4.88 -7.86 -12.45
N TYR A 181 4.43 -7.64 -11.23
CA TYR A 181 4.05 -8.69 -10.29
C TYR A 181 2.55 -8.59 -10.01
N GLY A 182 1.88 -9.74 -9.95
CA GLY A 182 0.51 -9.88 -9.49
C GLY A 182 0.48 -10.89 -8.36
N THR A 183 -0.10 -10.52 -7.22
CA THR A 183 0.04 -11.28 -5.98
C THR A 183 -1.29 -11.37 -5.25
N ILE A 184 -1.49 -12.41 -4.46
CA ILE A 184 -2.44 -12.43 -3.34
C ILE A 184 -1.71 -12.71 -2.03
N HIS A 185 -2.12 -12.01 -0.96
CA HIS A 185 -1.61 -12.24 0.39
C HIS A 185 -2.74 -12.69 1.30
N TYR A 186 -2.50 -13.69 2.16
CA TYR A 186 -3.51 -14.28 3.03
C TYR A 186 -2.89 -15.05 4.19
N GLY A 187 -3.73 -15.53 5.13
CA GLY A 187 -3.32 -16.41 6.22
C GLY A 187 -2.55 -15.72 7.35
N ASN A 188 -2.31 -16.46 8.44
CA ASN A 188 -1.42 -16.07 9.53
C ASN A 188 -0.89 -17.36 10.21
N PRO A 189 0.37 -17.76 10.02
CA PRO A 189 1.43 -16.99 9.34
C PRO A 189 1.10 -16.60 7.90
N HIS A 190 1.71 -15.50 7.45
CA HIS A 190 1.57 -14.94 6.11
C HIS A 190 1.87 -15.99 5.02
N SER A 191 0.98 -16.05 4.06
CA SER A 191 1.13 -16.84 2.82
C SER A 191 0.82 -15.95 1.63
N GLU A 192 1.42 -16.25 0.50
CA GLU A 192 1.23 -15.54 -0.75
C GLU A 192 1.27 -16.46 -1.96
N SER A 193 0.69 -16.01 -3.07
CA SER A 193 0.89 -16.57 -4.40
C SER A 193 1.16 -15.42 -5.36
N GLN A 194 2.32 -15.47 -6.03
CA GLN A 194 2.79 -14.40 -6.90
C GLN A 194 3.13 -14.93 -8.30
N GLY A 195 2.63 -14.22 -9.30
CA GLY A 195 3.05 -14.39 -10.70
C GLY A 195 3.81 -13.19 -11.21
N THR A 196 4.66 -13.40 -12.21
CA THR A 196 5.49 -12.37 -12.81
C THR A 196 5.30 -12.30 -14.32
N TYR A 197 5.12 -11.10 -14.85
CA TYR A 197 5.15 -10.83 -16.27
C TYR A 197 6.41 -10.03 -16.62
N THR A 198 7.20 -10.53 -17.60
CA THR A 198 8.32 -9.78 -18.17
C THR A 198 7.94 -9.32 -19.57
N ILE A 199 7.93 -8.01 -19.80
CA ILE A 199 7.66 -7.43 -21.11
C ILE A 199 8.78 -7.83 -22.10
N LYS A 200 8.38 -8.13 -23.33
CA LYS A 200 9.31 -8.63 -24.35
C LYS A 200 9.86 -7.50 -25.23
N GLY A 201 10.92 -7.82 -25.97
CA GLY A 201 11.44 -6.93 -27.01
C GLY A 201 12.28 -5.76 -26.49
N GLY A 202 12.71 -5.79 -25.21
CA GLY A 202 13.49 -4.70 -24.62
C GLY A 202 12.65 -3.49 -24.23
N ALA A 203 11.31 -3.59 -24.28
CA ALA A 203 10.39 -2.58 -23.81
C ALA A 203 10.38 -2.53 -22.26
N ASP A 204 9.83 -1.45 -21.72
CA ASP A 204 9.87 -1.13 -20.30
C ASP A 204 8.56 -0.41 -19.91
N PHE A 205 7.98 -0.75 -18.79
CA PHE A 205 6.74 -0.12 -18.28
C PHE A 205 6.91 1.37 -17.91
N SER A 206 8.14 1.87 -17.94
CA SER A 206 8.44 3.29 -17.79
C SER A 206 8.49 4.05 -19.12
N ASP A 207 8.48 3.34 -20.27
CA ASP A 207 8.59 3.97 -21.59
C ASP A 207 7.24 4.53 -22.05
N ASP A 208 6.14 3.78 -21.83
CA ASP A 208 4.79 4.13 -22.26
C ASP A 208 3.72 3.60 -21.28
N PHE A 209 2.47 3.95 -21.54
CA PHE A 209 1.32 3.46 -20.80
C PHE A 209 0.97 2.01 -21.16
N HIS A 210 0.86 1.18 -20.15
CA HIS A 210 0.43 -0.21 -20.24
C HIS A 210 -0.85 -0.43 -19.43
N THR A 211 -1.62 -1.45 -19.82
CA THR A 211 -2.87 -1.81 -19.12
C THR A 211 -2.63 -3.02 -18.23
N PHE A 212 -2.74 -2.81 -16.93
CA PHE A 212 -2.65 -3.86 -15.90
C PHE A 212 -4.07 -4.24 -15.49
N THR A 213 -4.39 -5.52 -15.58
CA THR A 213 -5.75 -6.02 -15.35
C THR A 213 -5.74 -7.18 -14.37
N CYS A 214 -6.69 -7.19 -13.44
CA CYS A 214 -6.97 -8.28 -12.54
C CYS A 214 -8.46 -8.66 -12.65
N ASP A 215 -8.74 -9.89 -13.06
CA ASP A 215 -10.08 -10.49 -12.99
C ASP A 215 -10.22 -11.22 -11.66
N TRP A 216 -11.07 -10.72 -10.79
CA TRP A 216 -11.39 -11.33 -9.52
C TRP A 216 -12.81 -11.90 -9.55
N GLU A 217 -12.91 -13.20 -9.53
CA GLU A 217 -14.16 -13.97 -9.53
C GLU A 217 -14.23 -14.87 -8.28
N PRO A 218 -15.41 -15.38 -7.87
CA PRO A 218 -15.48 -16.34 -6.80
C PRO A 218 -14.55 -17.53 -7.05
N GLY A 219 -13.58 -17.72 -6.16
CA GLY A 219 -12.63 -18.84 -6.23
C GLY A 219 -11.59 -18.78 -7.34
N LYS A 220 -11.44 -17.64 -8.04
CA LYS A 220 -10.42 -17.49 -9.07
C LYS A 220 -10.00 -16.04 -9.25
N ILE A 221 -8.71 -15.80 -9.31
CA ILE A 221 -8.12 -14.49 -9.62
C ILE A 221 -7.13 -14.67 -10.77
N THR A 222 -7.20 -13.79 -11.78
CA THR A 222 -6.39 -13.91 -13.01
C THR A 222 -5.79 -12.56 -13.37
N TRP A 223 -4.51 -12.53 -13.70
CA TRP A 223 -3.77 -11.29 -14.00
C TRP A 223 -3.35 -11.22 -15.46
N TYR A 224 -3.40 -10.00 -15.99
CA TYR A 224 -3.06 -9.69 -17.37
C TYR A 224 -2.24 -8.40 -17.47
N VAL A 225 -1.33 -8.36 -18.44
CA VAL A 225 -0.69 -7.13 -18.92
C VAL A 225 -1.00 -6.99 -20.41
N ASP A 226 -1.55 -5.85 -20.84
CA ASP A 226 -1.96 -5.57 -22.21
C ASP A 226 -2.82 -6.69 -22.83
N GLY A 227 -3.70 -7.27 -22.02
CA GLY A 227 -4.58 -8.39 -22.40
C GLY A 227 -3.90 -9.77 -22.42
N VAL A 228 -2.60 -9.86 -22.15
CA VAL A 228 -1.88 -11.14 -22.07
C VAL A 228 -1.94 -11.69 -20.66
N LYS A 229 -2.61 -12.85 -20.48
CA LYS A 229 -2.64 -13.57 -19.22
C LYS A 229 -1.25 -14.06 -18.83
N TYR A 230 -0.83 -13.81 -17.57
CA TYR A 230 0.45 -14.30 -17.08
C TYR A 230 0.36 -15.06 -15.75
N HIS A 231 -0.70 -14.85 -14.97
CA HIS A 231 -0.90 -15.54 -13.71
C HIS A 231 -2.37 -15.87 -13.49
N GLU A 232 -2.66 -16.95 -12.81
CA GLU A 232 -3.98 -17.35 -12.36
C GLU A 232 -3.83 -18.11 -11.04
N GLU A 233 -4.65 -17.78 -10.06
CA GLU A 233 -4.69 -18.47 -8.79
C GLU A 233 -6.13 -18.89 -8.46
N SER A 234 -6.30 -20.12 -8.01
CA SER A 234 -7.59 -20.69 -7.60
C SER A 234 -7.47 -21.68 -6.44
N ASP A 235 -6.26 -21.85 -5.89
CA ASP A 235 -6.00 -22.78 -4.79
C ASP A 235 -5.35 -22.06 -3.59
N TRP A 236 -6.15 -21.29 -2.85
CA TRP A 236 -5.71 -20.68 -1.60
C TRP A 236 -6.49 -21.22 -0.40
N TYR A 237 -5.94 -21.04 0.77
CA TYR A 237 -6.64 -21.20 2.03
C TYR A 237 -6.06 -20.24 3.08
N SER A 238 -6.90 -19.45 3.72
CA SER A 238 -6.48 -18.56 4.78
C SER A 238 -6.66 -19.26 6.13
N THR A 239 -5.55 -19.54 6.78
CA THR A 239 -5.53 -20.24 8.08
C THR A 239 -4.79 -19.38 9.11
N THR A 240 -5.21 -19.46 10.37
CA THR A 240 -4.51 -18.82 11.49
C THR A 240 -4.32 -19.84 12.59
N VAL A 241 -3.10 -19.92 13.11
CA VAL A 241 -2.78 -20.83 14.23
C VAL A 241 -3.73 -20.58 15.40
N GLY A 242 -4.41 -21.62 15.85
CA GLY A 242 -5.39 -21.57 16.95
C GLY A 242 -6.79 -21.04 16.58
N GLN A 243 -7.01 -20.58 15.34
CA GLN A 243 -8.31 -20.07 14.87
C GLN A 243 -8.92 -20.85 13.70
N GLY A 244 -8.15 -21.81 13.15
CA GLY A 244 -8.58 -22.65 12.04
C GLY A 244 -8.53 -21.96 10.68
N THR A 245 -9.01 -22.68 9.66
CA THR A 245 -9.02 -22.27 8.25
C THR A 245 -10.36 -21.62 7.91
N LEU A 246 -10.32 -20.53 7.16
CA LEU A 246 -11.51 -19.90 6.61
C LEU A 246 -12.14 -20.79 5.52
N THR A 247 -13.47 -20.71 5.39
CA THR A 247 -14.18 -21.42 4.32
C THR A 247 -13.85 -20.77 2.98
N TYR A 248 -13.43 -21.60 2.00
CA TYR A 248 -13.17 -21.14 0.65
C TYR A 248 -14.42 -20.52 -0.01
N PRO A 249 -14.32 -19.39 -0.74
CA PRO A 249 -13.11 -18.71 -1.20
C PRO A 249 -12.62 -17.56 -0.31
N ALA A 250 -13.01 -17.54 0.98
CA ALA A 250 -12.51 -16.52 1.89
C ALA A 250 -10.95 -16.53 1.95
N PRO A 251 -10.33 -15.37 2.11
CA PRO A 251 -10.90 -14.06 2.46
C PRO A 251 -11.31 -13.22 1.24
N PHE A 252 -11.21 -13.76 0.01
CA PHE A 252 -11.47 -13.04 -1.24
C PHE A 252 -12.96 -13.13 -1.66
N ASP A 253 -13.88 -13.00 -0.70
CA ASP A 253 -15.34 -13.02 -0.86
C ASP A 253 -16.03 -11.88 -0.08
N GLN A 254 -15.26 -10.88 0.32
CA GLN A 254 -15.72 -9.69 1.03
C GLN A 254 -15.42 -8.40 0.24
N PRO A 255 -16.00 -7.25 0.62
CA PRO A 255 -15.72 -5.99 -0.08
C PRO A 255 -14.27 -5.52 0.09
N PHE A 256 -13.61 -5.21 -1.01
CA PHE A 256 -12.28 -4.60 -1.06
C PHE A 256 -12.36 -3.19 -1.62
N TYR A 257 -11.45 -2.32 -1.20
CA TYR A 257 -11.24 -0.99 -1.75
C TYR A 257 -9.96 -0.93 -2.58
N ILE A 258 -9.91 0.02 -3.50
CA ILE A 258 -8.78 0.22 -4.42
C ILE A 258 -7.74 1.13 -3.77
N ILE A 259 -6.48 0.81 -3.99
CA ILE A 259 -5.33 1.62 -3.61
C ILE A 259 -4.41 1.81 -4.82
N LEU A 260 -3.95 3.05 -4.98
CA LEU A 260 -2.87 3.42 -5.89
C LEU A 260 -1.81 4.14 -5.08
N ASN A 261 -0.57 3.70 -5.19
CA ASN A 261 0.53 4.38 -4.51
C ASN A 261 1.83 4.32 -5.30
N LEU A 262 2.69 5.28 -5.03
CA LEU A 262 4.12 5.17 -5.26
C LEU A 262 4.79 5.10 -3.88
N ALA A 263 5.12 3.90 -3.43
CA ALA A 263 5.96 3.73 -2.26
C ALA A 263 7.41 4.06 -2.62
N VAL A 264 8.14 4.66 -1.68
CA VAL A 264 9.53 5.05 -1.86
C VAL A 264 10.35 4.49 -0.70
N GLY A 265 11.34 3.66 -1.03
CA GLY A 265 12.11 2.91 -0.07
C GLY A 265 11.40 1.66 0.44
N GLY A 266 12.13 0.76 1.07
CA GLY A 266 11.61 -0.46 1.65
C GLY A 266 12.56 -1.64 1.50
N SER A 267 12.25 -2.74 2.18
CA SER A 267 13.11 -3.93 2.19
C SER A 267 13.22 -4.61 0.82
N TRP A 268 12.17 -4.54 0.01
CA TRP A 268 12.12 -5.19 -1.30
C TRP A 268 12.80 -4.36 -2.40
N VAL A 269 12.52 -3.06 -2.45
CA VAL A 269 13.05 -2.16 -3.50
C VAL A 269 14.33 -1.42 -3.08
N GLY A 270 14.74 -1.53 -1.82
CA GLY A 270 15.85 -0.75 -1.26
C GLY A 270 15.50 0.72 -1.08
N ASN A 271 16.48 1.51 -0.69
CA ASN A 271 16.33 2.95 -0.61
C ASN A 271 16.67 3.60 -1.97
N PRO A 272 16.09 4.77 -2.28
CA PRO A 272 16.59 5.61 -3.37
C PRO A 272 18.10 5.82 -3.28
N ASN A 273 18.74 5.94 -4.43
CA ASN A 273 20.17 6.22 -4.56
C ASN A 273 20.38 7.50 -5.37
N ASP A 274 21.65 7.86 -5.63
CA ASP A 274 22.00 9.09 -6.34
C ASP A 274 21.49 9.15 -7.80
N GLU A 275 21.10 8.00 -8.37
CA GLU A 275 20.52 7.89 -9.71
C GLU A 275 18.98 8.00 -9.69
N THR A 276 18.34 7.96 -8.52
CA THR A 276 16.89 8.05 -8.37
C THR A 276 16.43 9.49 -8.54
N SER A 277 15.72 9.80 -9.63
CA SER A 277 15.19 11.13 -9.91
C SER A 277 13.72 11.24 -9.52
N PHE A 278 13.39 12.27 -8.74
CA PHE A 278 12.00 12.64 -8.42
C PHE A 278 11.45 13.71 -9.37
N GLU A 279 12.30 14.28 -10.22
CA GLU A 279 11.89 15.28 -11.20
C GLU A 279 11.46 14.62 -12.50
N ASN A 280 10.30 15.02 -13.03
CA ASN A 280 9.74 14.53 -14.30
C ASN A 280 9.69 13.00 -14.43
N ASN A 281 9.48 12.31 -13.31
CA ASN A 281 9.44 10.85 -13.22
C ASN A 281 8.24 10.38 -12.37
N PRO A 282 7.01 10.77 -12.73
CA PRO A 282 5.81 10.44 -11.98
C PRO A 282 5.33 9.01 -12.25
N TYR A 283 4.60 8.45 -11.30
CA TYR A 283 3.66 7.36 -11.59
C TYR A 283 2.42 7.98 -12.24
N GLU A 284 2.32 7.83 -13.55
CA GLU A 284 1.23 8.40 -14.35
C GLU A 284 0.10 7.39 -14.51
N ILE A 285 -1.11 7.81 -14.15
CA ILE A 285 -2.30 6.97 -14.24
C ILE A 285 -3.30 7.65 -15.17
N ASP A 286 -3.59 7.03 -16.32
CA ASP A 286 -4.58 7.50 -17.27
C ASP A 286 -5.99 7.24 -16.76
N TYR A 287 -6.27 6.00 -16.36
CA TYR A 287 -7.56 5.64 -15.77
C TYR A 287 -7.46 4.41 -14.85
N VAL A 288 -8.45 4.30 -13.98
CA VAL A 288 -8.84 3.04 -13.32
C VAL A 288 -10.30 2.76 -13.68
N ARG A 289 -10.59 1.55 -14.14
CA ARG A 289 -11.93 1.09 -14.48
C ARG A 289 -12.26 -0.20 -13.75
N VAL A 290 -13.50 -0.32 -13.32
CA VAL A 290 -14.01 -1.55 -12.72
C VAL A 290 -15.27 -1.99 -13.48
N TYR A 291 -15.27 -3.24 -13.91
CA TYR A 291 -16.40 -3.87 -14.58
C TYR A 291 -16.91 -5.01 -13.71
N GLN A 292 -18.20 -5.05 -13.46
CA GLN A 292 -18.84 -6.14 -12.72
C GLN A 292 -19.90 -6.80 -13.56
N LYS A 293 -20.08 -8.12 -13.37
CA LYS A 293 -21.20 -8.87 -13.92
C LYS A 293 -22.48 -8.56 -13.12
N ASP A 294 -23.63 -8.79 -13.71
CA ASP A 294 -24.91 -8.64 -13.02
C ASP A 294 -25.04 -9.63 -11.84
N SER A 295 -24.36 -10.77 -11.92
CA SER A 295 -24.30 -11.78 -10.85
C SER A 295 -23.07 -12.65 -10.95
N TYR A 296 -22.67 -13.24 -9.82
CA TYR A 296 -21.58 -14.21 -9.72
C TYR A 296 -22.10 -15.50 -9.10
N ASN A 297 -21.56 -16.63 -9.56
CA ASN A 297 -21.79 -17.92 -8.89
C ASN A 297 -20.81 -18.06 -7.73
N GLU A 298 -21.30 -17.92 -6.52
CA GLU A 298 -20.50 -18.01 -5.28
C GLU A 298 -20.44 -19.42 -4.69
N ASP A 299 -21.19 -20.39 -5.27
CA ASP A 299 -21.09 -21.81 -4.90
C ASP A 299 -19.86 -22.43 -5.57
N VAL A 300 -18.70 -22.11 -5.03
CA VAL A 300 -17.40 -22.57 -5.54
C VAL A 300 -16.72 -23.47 -4.51
N LYS A 301 -15.95 -24.42 -5.03
CA LYS A 301 -15.16 -25.34 -4.20
C LYS A 301 -13.69 -25.16 -4.52
N ARG A 302 -12.88 -25.24 -3.47
CA ARG A 302 -11.44 -25.30 -3.64
C ARG A 302 -11.06 -26.49 -4.52
N PRO A 303 -10.16 -26.33 -5.50
CA PRO A 303 -9.66 -27.44 -6.31
C PRO A 303 -9.13 -28.56 -5.42
N PRO A 304 -9.35 -29.83 -5.77
CA PRO A 304 -8.77 -30.92 -5.03
C PRO A 304 -7.24 -30.86 -5.16
N LYS A 305 -6.55 -30.91 -4.02
CA LYS A 305 -5.09 -31.03 -4.01
C LYS A 305 -4.71 -32.36 -4.65
N GLU A 306 -3.93 -32.35 -5.72
CA GLU A 306 -3.28 -33.57 -6.20
C GLU A 306 -2.29 -34.01 -5.11
N VAL A 307 -2.64 -35.08 -4.41
CA VAL A 307 -1.74 -35.75 -3.49
C VAL A 307 -0.82 -36.61 -4.34
N THR A 308 0.34 -36.13 -4.68
CA THR A 308 1.40 -37.00 -5.22
C THR A 308 1.83 -37.94 -4.09
N LEU A 309 1.28 -39.15 -4.09
CA LEU A 309 1.76 -40.21 -3.20
C LEU A 309 3.23 -40.45 -3.51
N ARG A 310 4.10 -40.21 -2.55
CA ARG A 310 5.51 -40.64 -2.68
C ARG A 310 5.52 -42.15 -2.84
N ASP A 311 6.41 -42.64 -3.69
CA ASP A 311 6.70 -44.05 -3.90
C ASP A 311 6.86 -44.75 -2.53
N PRO A 312 6.04 -45.74 -2.21
CA PRO A 312 6.10 -46.45 -0.94
C PRO A 312 7.47 -47.15 -0.69
N ASP A 313 8.27 -47.33 -1.74
CA ASP A 313 9.62 -47.91 -1.61
C ASP A 313 10.70 -46.87 -1.34
N ALA A 314 10.42 -45.59 -1.42
CA ALA A 314 11.31 -44.54 -0.95
C ALA A 314 11.39 -44.62 0.60
N LYS A 315 12.50 -45.12 1.13
CA LYS A 315 12.78 -45.17 2.58
C LYS A 315 12.74 -43.76 3.18
N GLY A 316 11.61 -43.33 3.62
CA GLY A 316 11.39 -42.05 4.26
C GLY A 316 10.03 -42.00 4.93
N ASN A 317 9.99 -41.46 6.12
CA ASN A 317 8.78 -41.27 6.90
C ASN A 317 7.75 -40.47 6.11
N TYR A 318 6.54 -40.94 6.03
CA TYR A 318 5.41 -40.17 5.53
C TYR A 318 5.22 -38.93 6.41
N ILE A 319 5.49 -37.76 5.89
CA ILE A 319 5.04 -36.54 6.51
C ILE A 319 3.63 -36.31 5.98
N ASN A 320 2.65 -36.55 6.83
CA ASN A 320 1.26 -36.21 6.57
C ASN A 320 1.14 -34.67 6.68
N ASN A 321 1.29 -33.98 5.57
CA ASN A 321 0.92 -32.58 5.46
C ASN A 321 -0.59 -32.53 5.20
N GLY A 322 -1.36 -32.71 6.29
CA GLY A 322 -2.81 -32.50 6.30
C GLY A 322 -3.18 -31.04 6.23
#